data_b8c906005671007ebf966f48585c5867
#
_entry.id   b8c906005671007ebf966f48585c5867
#
_cell.length_a   1.000
_cell.length_b   1.000
_cell.length_c   1.000
_cell.angle_alpha   90.00
_cell.angle_beta   90.00
_cell.angle_gamma   90.00
#
_symmetry.space_group_name_H-M   'P 1'
#
loop_
_entity.id
_entity.type
_entity.pdbx_description
1 polymer ?
#
loop_
_entity_poly.entity_id
_entity_poly.type
_entity_poly.pdbx_seq_one_letter_code
_entity_poly.pdbx_strand_id
1 'polypeptide(L)'
;MKDLIKDQSGLLYSSELLLSIILLIFIIGIVANLSDGLNEKILSEEEISSLEAIAIESSDYLLNNPGNPENWEEDDGLKNGIVSKNIIPGLAIKNKNVENGEFYSESASDEMIMSNEISYNKLIKIKNNYDSLVDRNLFNDSVKSSMAIYPLNSQIRPIEMGYDFGNENDNVNDNNIVTVNRTVKCDFYSNFVVYNFNDFELFGDDYNKDKFCNHDTNPNLTNHSNDGRSLWLCKSFRVYRESLDEYNYYLINDESVKNSGTYWILESLNRTSENKEILNQEVIDLNPFLMEDLENSSDEIYSIHFNVAKNRADDFKTVLVAIPKNMTDVLISNDELNYDHFKVHDVNFILKIGYK
;
A
#
# COMPACT_ATOMS: atom_id res chain seq x y z
N MET A 1 21.18 -47.96 85.63
CA MET A 1 22.01 -47.49 84.51
C MET A 1 21.65 -48.06 83.12
N LYS A 2 20.92 -49.14 83.02
CA LYS A 2 20.51 -49.73 81.75
C LYS A 2 19.30 -49.02 81.08
N ASP A 3 18.46 -48.34 81.83
CA ASP A 3 17.27 -47.66 81.30
C ASP A 3 17.53 -46.30 80.63
N LEU A 4 18.63 -45.62 81.06
CA LEU A 4 19.05 -44.35 80.44
C LEU A 4 19.65 -44.53 79.02
N ILE A 5 20.24 -45.70 78.73
CA ILE A 5 20.80 -45.99 77.41
C ILE A 5 19.70 -46.29 76.38
N LYS A 6 18.56 -46.87 76.83
CA LYS A 6 17.40 -47.08 76.00
C LYS A 6 16.67 -45.79 75.59
N ASP A 7 16.65 -44.82 76.49
CA ASP A 7 16.05 -43.52 76.22
C ASP A 7 16.86 -42.69 75.23
N GLN A 8 18.17 -42.78 75.20
CA GLN A 8 19.02 -42.12 74.19
C GLN A 8 18.87 -42.69 72.81
N SER A 9 18.63 -44.02 72.68
CA SER A 9 18.35 -44.61 71.37
C SER A 9 17.03 -44.12 70.79
N GLY A 10 15.98 -43.98 71.62
CA GLY A 10 14.68 -43.38 71.18
C GLY A 10 14.82 -41.95 70.75
N LEU A 11 15.63 -41.17 71.41
CA LEU A 11 15.90 -39.76 71.08
C LEU A 11 16.69 -39.59 69.78
N LEU A 12 17.65 -40.47 69.50
CA LEU A 12 18.40 -40.51 68.22
C LEU A 12 17.49 -40.84 67.05
N TYR A 13 16.64 -41.88 67.18
CA TYR A 13 15.65 -42.23 66.12
C TYR A 13 14.64 -41.12 65.87
N SER A 14 14.22 -40.41 66.91
CA SER A 14 13.29 -39.28 66.78
C SER A 14 13.95 -38.09 66.07
N SER A 15 15.23 -37.82 66.34
CA SER A 15 15.95 -36.72 65.68
C SER A 15 16.26 -37.01 64.20
N GLU A 16 16.61 -38.25 63.87
CA GLU A 16 16.82 -38.68 62.48
C GLU A 16 15.52 -38.61 61.67
N LEU A 17 14.39 -39.03 62.25
CA LEU A 17 13.08 -38.94 61.63
C LEU A 17 12.69 -37.47 61.38
N LEU A 18 12.91 -36.62 62.36
CA LEU A 18 12.60 -35.18 62.26
C LEU A 18 13.46 -34.48 61.19
N LEU A 19 14.74 -34.84 61.11
CA LEU A 19 15.65 -34.33 60.07
C LEU A 19 15.23 -34.80 58.69
N SER A 20 14.82 -36.06 58.56
CA SER A 20 14.30 -36.61 57.30
C SER A 20 13.02 -35.93 56.83
N ILE A 21 12.11 -35.61 57.77
CA ILE A 21 10.88 -34.88 57.46
C ILE A 21 11.18 -33.44 57.01
N ILE A 22 12.09 -32.73 57.70
CA ILE A 22 12.52 -31.39 57.33
C ILE A 22 13.11 -31.42 55.89
N LEU A 23 13.97 -32.38 55.61
CA LEU A 23 14.61 -32.50 54.30
C LEU A 23 13.58 -32.80 53.19
N LEU A 24 12.60 -33.64 53.50
CA LEU A 24 11.50 -33.94 52.60
C LEU A 24 10.62 -32.73 52.31
N ILE A 25 10.27 -31.94 53.33
CA ILE A 25 9.51 -30.69 53.14
C ILE A 25 10.33 -29.68 52.30
N PHE A 26 11.65 -29.63 52.53
CA PHE A 26 12.52 -28.72 51.75
C PHE A 26 12.57 -29.16 50.25
N ILE A 27 12.68 -30.45 49.98
CA ILE A 27 12.65 -30.99 48.62
C ILE A 27 11.30 -30.72 47.95
N ILE A 28 10.18 -30.97 48.68
CA ILE A 28 8.83 -30.65 48.14
C ILE A 28 8.68 -29.17 47.84
N GLY A 29 9.17 -28.29 48.69
CA GLY A 29 9.17 -26.85 48.48
C GLY A 29 9.97 -26.40 47.25
N ILE A 30 11.14 -27.01 47.02
CA ILE A 30 11.95 -26.75 45.81
C ILE A 30 11.23 -27.26 44.57
N VAL A 31 10.66 -28.49 44.58
CA VAL A 31 9.94 -29.04 43.47
C VAL A 31 8.68 -28.23 43.13
N ALA A 32 7.92 -27.80 44.14
CA ALA A 32 6.77 -26.94 43.95
C ALA A 32 7.17 -25.60 43.29
N ASN A 33 8.19 -24.94 43.77
CA ASN A 33 8.66 -23.67 43.20
C ASN A 33 9.21 -23.82 41.77
N LEU A 34 9.91 -24.90 41.46
CA LEU A 34 10.36 -25.22 40.11
C LEU A 34 9.18 -25.56 39.20
N SER A 35 8.17 -26.26 39.69
CA SER A 35 6.95 -26.60 38.93
C SER A 35 6.16 -25.35 38.59
N ASP A 36 6.00 -24.39 39.52
CA ASP A 36 5.29 -23.14 39.27
C ASP A 36 6.05 -22.30 38.23
N GLY A 37 7.37 -22.16 38.31
CA GLY A 37 8.15 -21.45 37.30
C GLY A 37 8.16 -22.11 35.92
N LEU A 38 8.07 -23.45 35.84
CA LEU A 38 7.90 -24.16 34.57
C LEU A 38 6.50 -23.96 33.99
N ASN A 39 5.46 -23.97 34.81
CA ASN A 39 4.10 -23.74 34.37
C ASN A 39 3.90 -22.31 33.82
N GLU A 40 4.44 -21.31 34.51
CA GLU A 40 4.40 -19.91 34.02
C GLU A 40 5.11 -19.78 32.66
N LYS A 41 6.25 -20.45 32.49
CA LYS A 41 6.98 -20.42 31.23
C LYS A 41 6.22 -21.13 30.11
N ILE A 42 5.63 -22.28 30.37
CA ILE A 42 4.80 -23.01 29.40
C ILE A 42 3.59 -22.16 28.99
N LEU A 43 2.88 -21.53 29.93
CA LEU A 43 1.75 -20.69 29.65
C LEU A 43 2.14 -19.48 28.79
N SER A 44 3.28 -18.84 29.10
CA SER A 44 3.76 -17.70 28.29
C SER A 44 4.17 -18.13 26.87
N GLU A 45 4.75 -19.31 26.70
CA GLU A 45 5.09 -19.86 25.38
C GLU A 45 3.83 -20.21 24.56
N GLU A 46 2.78 -20.75 25.20
CA GLU A 46 1.48 -21.02 24.57
C GLU A 46 0.79 -19.72 24.16
N GLU A 47 0.80 -18.68 25.00
CA GLU A 47 0.24 -17.37 24.68
C GLU A 47 0.95 -16.72 23.49
N ILE A 48 2.28 -16.73 23.45
CA ILE A 48 3.07 -16.20 22.32
C ILE A 48 2.77 -16.99 21.04
N SER A 49 2.74 -18.32 21.10
CA SER A 49 2.43 -19.17 19.96
C SER A 49 1.01 -18.91 19.41
N SER A 50 0.04 -18.64 20.29
CA SER A 50 -1.32 -18.27 19.91
C SER A 50 -1.33 -16.90 19.22
N LEU A 51 -0.60 -15.91 19.75
CA LEU A 51 -0.45 -14.59 19.11
C LEU A 51 0.23 -14.69 17.75
N GLU A 52 1.27 -15.52 17.61
CA GLU A 52 1.93 -15.74 16.33
C GLU A 52 0.96 -16.30 15.28
N ALA A 53 0.14 -17.29 15.65
CA ALA A 53 -0.86 -17.83 14.76
C ALA A 53 -1.88 -16.76 14.33
N ILE A 54 -2.42 -15.98 15.28
CA ILE A 54 -3.36 -14.88 14.98
C ILE A 54 -2.70 -13.84 14.07
N ALA A 55 -1.43 -13.46 14.33
CA ALA A 55 -0.71 -12.47 13.53
C ALA A 55 -0.52 -12.94 12.08
N ILE A 56 -0.10 -14.19 11.90
CA ILE A 56 0.13 -14.77 10.58
C ILE A 56 -1.19 -14.90 9.82
N GLU A 57 -2.22 -15.49 10.42
CA GLU A 57 -3.53 -15.68 9.79
C GLU A 57 -4.18 -14.34 9.41
N SER A 58 -4.10 -13.34 10.30
CA SER A 58 -4.66 -12.01 10.03
C SER A 58 -3.87 -11.27 8.95
N SER A 59 -2.54 -11.38 8.96
CA SER A 59 -1.69 -10.81 7.91
C SER A 59 -2.02 -11.45 6.56
N ASP A 60 -2.08 -12.77 6.49
CA ASP A 60 -2.39 -13.50 5.27
C ASP A 60 -3.81 -13.22 4.79
N TYR A 61 -4.78 -13.07 5.72
CA TYR A 61 -6.13 -12.68 5.38
C TYR A 61 -6.17 -11.26 4.77
N LEU A 62 -5.55 -10.29 5.43
CA LEU A 62 -5.53 -8.89 4.96
C LEU A 62 -4.88 -8.77 3.58
N LEU A 63 -3.80 -9.50 3.34
CA LEU A 63 -3.02 -9.37 2.11
C LEU A 63 -3.59 -10.16 0.93
N ASN A 64 -4.28 -11.29 1.19
CA ASN A 64 -4.79 -12.17 0.15
C ASN A 64 -6.31 -12.10 -0.04
N ASN A 65 -7.00 -11.26 0.74
CA ASN A 65 -8.46 -11.14 0.66
C ASN A 65 -8.86 -9.70 0.30
N PRO A 66 -9.80 -9.49 -0.62
CA PRO A 66 -10.29 -8.16 -0.93
C PRO A 66 -11.17 -7.55 0.17
N GLY A 67 -11.59 -8.35 1.15
CA GLY A 67 -12.52 -7.97 2.22
C GLY A 67 -13.95 -8.45 1.93
N ASN A 68 -14.83 -8.21 2.90
CA ASN A 68 -16.26 -8.56 2.78
C ASN A 68 -17.14 -7.42 3.32
N PRO A 69 -17.98 -6.79 2.46
CA PRO A 69 -18.06 -6.96 1.00
C PRO A 69 -16.75 -6.57 0.30
N GLU A 70 -16.54 -6.97 -0.95
CA GLU A 70 -15.29 -6.78 -1.67
C GLU A 70 -14.92 -5.32 -1.91
N ASN A 71 -15.93 -4.47 -2.10
CA ASN A 71 -15.84 -3.02 -2.28
C ASN A 71 -16.19 -2.26 -1.00
N TRP A 72 -15.83 -2.83 0.16
CA TRP A 72 -16.15 -2.26 1.47
C TRP A 72 -15.63 -0.82 1.65
N GLU A 73 -14.57 -0.43 0.93
CA GLU A 73 -14.00 0.92 0.96
C GLU A 73 -14.93 2.00 0.37
N GLU A 74 -15.95 1.60 -0.40
CA GLU A 74 -16.95 2.49 -0.99
C GLU A 74 -18.13 2.74 -0.05
N ASP A 75 -18.21 2.06 1.09
CA ASP A 75 -19.31 2.22 2.05
C ASP A 75 -19.37 3.68 2.56
N ASP A 76 -20.53 4.32 2.36
CA ASP A 76 -20.75 5.71 2.77
C ASP A 76 -20.68 5.91 4.28
N GLY A 77 -20.91 4.87 5.08
CA GLY A 77 -20.75 4.88 6.52
C GLY A 77 -19.34 5.18 6.97
N LEU A 78 -18.32 4.73 6.21
CA LEU A 78 -16.91 4.99 6.50
C LEU A 78 -16.56 6.48 6.44
N LYS A 79 -17.19 7.24 5.55
CA LYS A 79 -16.99 8.70 5.43
C LYS A 79 -17.45 9.45 6.69
N ASN A 80 -18.41 8.89 7.42
CA ASN A 80 -19.01 9.47 8.61
C ASN A 80 -18.48 8.85 9.92
N GLY A 81 -17.46 7.98 9.85
CA GLY A 81 -16.93 7.25 11.00
C GLY A 81 -17.89 6.18 11.57
N ILE A 82 -18.94 5.83 10.82
CA ILE A 82 -19.92 4.81 11.20
C ILE A 82 -19.60 3.53 10.45
N VAL A 83 -18.76 2.70 11.05
CA VAL A 83 -18.36 1.42 10.43
C VAL A 83 -19.40 0.35 10.77
N SER A 84 -19.95 -0.30 9.73
CA SER A 84 -20.81 -1.45 9.89
C SER A 84 -20.04 -2.64 10.50
N LYS A 85 -20.65 -3.34 11.47
CA LYS A 85 -20.08 -4.55 12.07
C LYS A 85 -19.89 -5.71 11.08
N ASN A 86 -20.53 -5.64 9.92
CA ASN A 86 -20.47 -6.68 8.91
C ASN A 86 -19.30 -6.49 7.92
N ILE A 87 -18.56 -5.38 8.04
CA ILE A 87 -17.38 -5.14 7.19
C ILE A 87 -16.19 -5.87 7.81
N ILE A 88 -15.62 -6.78 7.05
CA ILE A 88 -14.33 -7.41 7.35
C ILE A 88 -13.32 -6.84 6.36
N PRO A 89 -12.34 -6.03 6.80
CA PRO A 89 -11.42 -5.37 5.89
C PRO A 89 -10.45 -6.38 5.26
N GLY A 90 -10.10 -6.16 4.00
CA GLY A 90 -9.04 -6.84 3.28
C GLY A 90 -8.39 -5.86 2.32
N LEU A 91 -7.14 -6.08 1.96
CA LEU A 91 -6.34 -5.15 1.16
C LEU A 91 -6.14 -5.61 -0.28
N ALA A 92 -6.33 -6.90 -0.58
CA ALA A 92 -6.07 -7.46 -1.91
C ALA A 92 -6.86 -6.75 -3.02
N ILE A 93 -6.22 -6.62 -4.16
CA ILE A 93 -6.81 -6.09 -5.38
C ILE A 93 -7.34 -7.27 -6.21
N LYS A 94 -8.55 -7.14 -6.75
CA LYS A 94 -9.03 -8.00 -7.82
C LYS A 94 -8.56 -7.46 -9.16
N ASN A 95 -8.07 -8.36 -10.01
CA ASN A 95 -7.66 -8.03 -11.36
C ASN A 95 -8.85 -7.44 -12.14
N LYS A 96 -8.77 -6.16 -12.46
CA LYS A 96 -9.56 -5.59 -13.54
C LYS A 96 -8.67 -5.71 -14.77
N ASN A 97 -9.05 -6.53 -15.76
CA ASN A 97 -8.34 -6.62 -17.02
C ASN A 97 -8.27 -5.23 -17.64
N VAL A 98 -7.09 -4.63 -17.64
CA VAL A 98 -6.80 -3.38 -18.33
C VAL A 98 -6.18 -3.76 -19.67
N GLU A 99 -7.00 -4.06 -20.65
CA GLU A 99 -6.55 -4.07 -22.05
C GLU A 99 -6.81 -2.69 -22.67
N ASN A 100 -5.74 -2.06 -23.10
CA ASN A 100 -5.73 -0.86 -23.96
C ASN A 100 -6.43 0.42 -23.46
N GLY A 101 -6.39 0.71 -22.16
CA GLY A 101 -6.91 1.98 -21.63
C GLY A 101 -8.43 2.13 -21.62
N GLU A 102 -9.18 1.10 -21.95
CA GLU A 102 -10.62 1.01 -21.78
C GLU A 102 -10.93 0.00 -20.66
N PHE A 103 -11.70 0.44 -19.67
CA PHE A 103 -12.19 -0.43 -18.60
C PHE A 103 -13.32 -1.29 -19.14
N TYR A 104 -13.01 -2.50 -19.59
CA TYR A 104 -14.03 -3.50 -19.89
C TYR A 104 -14.28 -4.37 -18.67
N SER A 105 -15.50 -4.33 -18.15
CA SER A 105 -15.99 -5.38 -17.27
C SER A 105 -16.41 -6.56 -18.15
N GLU A 106 -15.50 -7.47 -18.42
CA GLU A 106 -15.91 -8.77 -18.94
C GLU A 106 -16.39 -9.67 -17.81
N SER A 107 -17.45 -10.40 -18.16
CA SER A 107 -18.19 -11.33 -17.31
C SER A 107 -17.34 -12.20 -16.39
N ALA A 108 -17.77 -12.24 -15.21
CA ALA A 108 -17.49 -12.94 -13.94
C ALA A 108 -16.94 -14.39 -13.93
N SER A 109 -16.12 -14.83 -14.88
CA SER A 109 -15.64 -16.22 -14.85
C SER A 109 -14.16 -16.44 -14.49
N ASP A 110 -13.31 -15.39 -14.51
CA ASP A 110 -11.88 -15.54 -14.17
C ASP A 110 -11.34 -14.35 -13.36
N GLU A 111 -11.98 -14.03 -12.24
CA GLU A 111 -11.46 -13.05 -11.29
C GLU A 111 -10.23 -13.64 -10.55
N MET A 112 -9.04 -13.44 -11.10
CA MET A 112 -7.81 -13.75 -10.38
C MET A 112 -7.51 -12.63 -9.39
N ILE A 113 -7.46 -12.98 -8.11
CA ILE A 113 -6.88 -12.12 -7.08
C ILE A 113 -5.40 -11.96 -7.41
N MET A 114 -4.94 -10.70 -7.55
CA MET A 114 -3.51 -10.43 -7.73
C MET A 114 -2.79 -10.82 -6.45
N SER A 115 -2.09 -11.94 -6.48
CA SER A 115 -1.32 -12.37 -5.32
C SER A 115 -0.25 -11.32 -5.00
N ASN A 116 -0.22 -10.91 -3.73
CA ASN A 116 0.71 -9.93 -3.17
C ASN A 116 0.59 -8.48 -3.67
N GLU A 117 -0.57 -8.08 -4.20
CA GLU A 117 -0.84 -6.68 -4.53
C GLU A 117 -1.97 -6.12 -3.66
N ILE A 118 -1.71 -4.98 -3.01
CA ILE A 118 -2.65 -4.33 -2.09
C ILE A 118 -3.11 -2.97 -2.61
N SER A 119 -4.35 -2.62 -2.29
CA SER A 119 -4.96 -1.35 -2.66
C SER A 119 -4.61 -0.25 -1.66
N TYR A 120 -4.03 0.83 -2.16
CA TYR A 120 -3.75 2.03 -1.40
C TYR A 120 -5.02 2.71 -0.87
N ASN A 121 -6.10 2.73 -1.69
CA ASN A 121 -7.37 3.29 -1.26
C ASN A 121 -7.94 2.55 -0.04
N LYS A 122 -7.93 1.20 -0.07
CA LYS A 122 -8.32 0.37 1.07
C LYS A 122 -7.44 0.64 2.29
N LEU A 123 -6.14 0.78 2.08
CA LEU A 123 -5.18 1.08 3.13
C LEU A 123 -5.48 2.40 3.84
N ILE A 124 -5.74 3.48 3.07
CA ILE A 124 -6.10 4.79 3.62
C ILE A 124 -7.45 4.73 4.36
N LYS A 125 -8.43 3.94 3.87
CA LYS A 125 -9.70 3.73 4.58
C LYS A 125 -9.49 3.01 5.90
N ILE A 126 -8.62 1.98 5.96
CA ILE A 126 -8.23 1.34 7.22
C ILE A 126 -7.57 2.36 8.15
N LYS A 127 -6.59 3.13 7.68
CA LYS A 127 -5.90 4.15 8.49
C LYS A 127 -6.88 5.09 9.18
N ASN A 128 -7.87 5.58 8.45
CA ASN A 128 -8.84 6.55 8.95
C ASN A 128 -9.88 5.93 9.91
N ASN A 129 -10.04 4.62 9.92
CA ASN A 129 -11.05 3.90 10.70
C ASN A 129 -10.46 2.68 11.43
N TYR A 130 -9.19 2.73 11.82
CA TYR A 130 -8.41 1.58 12.29
C TYR A 130 -9.09 0.83 13.44
N ASP A 131 -9.44 1.52 14.51
CA ASP A 131 -10.05 0.94 15.72
C ASP A 131 -11.34 0.16 15.39
N SER A 132 -12.11 0.66 14.42
CA SER A 132 -13.39 0.06 14.06
C SER A 132 -13.23 -1.11 13.08
N LEU A 133 -12.36 -0.97 12.10
CA LEU A 133 -12.15 -1.98 11.05
C LEU A 133 -11.24 -3.11 11.52
N VAL A 134 -10.13 -2.76 12.17
CA VAL A 134 -9.10 -3.74 12.54
C VAL A 134 -9.33 -4.23 13.96
N ASP A 135 -9.24 -3.36 14.97
CA ASP A 135 -9.29 -3.81 16.36
C ASP A 135 -10.64 -4.45 16.70
N ARG A 136 -11.73 -3.85 16.22
CA ARG A 136 -13.08 -4.33 16.56
C ARG A 136 -13.60 -5.40 15.61
N ASN A 137 -13.56 -5.16 14.28
CA ASN A 137 -14.15 -6.08 13.31
C ASN A 137 -13.25 -7.26 12.96
N LEU A 138 -11.93 -7.08 12.88
CA LEU A 138 -10.99 -8.15 12.56
C LEU A 138 -10.57 -8.91 13.83
N PHE A 139 -10.19 -8.22 14.89
CA PHE A 139 -9.67 -8.81 16.12
C PHE A 139 -10.69 -8.93 17.26
N ASN A 140 -11.92 -8.47 17.05
CA ASN A 140 -13.00 -8.50 18.07
C ASN A 140 -12.57 -7.94 19.43
N ASP A 141 -11.74 -6.90 19.42
CA ASP A 141 -11.16 -6.26 20.62
C ASP A 141 -10.29 -7.18 21.51
N SER A 142 -9.85 -8.32 21.02
CA SER A 142 -9.09 -9.30 21.82
C SER A 142 -7.62 -8.93 21.99
N VAL A 143 -7.04 -8.20 21.05
CA VAL A 143 -5.64 -7.78 21.03
C VAL A 143 -5.50 -6.29 20.75
N LYS A 144 -4.32 -5.73 21.06
CA LYS A 144 -3.84 -4.45 20.50
C LYS A 144 -3.11 -4.74 19.21
N SER A 145 -3.30 -3.87 18.21
CA SER A 145 -2.64 -4.05 16.93
C SER A 145 -2.10 -2.75 16.35
N SER A 146 -1.06 -2.85 15.55
CA SER A 146 -0.60 -1.76 14.68
C SER A 146 -0.18 -2.31 13.32
N MET A 147 -0.35 -1.47 12.32
CA MET A 147 0.00 -1.79 10.95
C MET A 147 0.86 -0.68 10.37
N ALA A 148 1.88 -1.04 9.59
CA ALA A 148 2.73 -0.09 8.90
C ALA A 148 3.07 -0.56 7.49
N ILE A 149 3.18 0.40 6.58
CA ILE A 149 3.63 0.21 5.20
C ILE A 149 4.86 1.06 4.98
N TYR A 150 5.96 0.43 4.63
CA TYR A 150 7.23 1.08 4.32
C TYR A 150 7.60 0.84 2.85
N PRO A 151 7.46 1.86 1.97
CA PRO A 151 7.91 1.75 0.58
C PRO A 151 9.42 1.49 0.51
N LEU A 152 9.85 0.53 -0.33
CA LEU A 152 11.26 0.10 -0.35
C LEU A 152 12.18 1.09 -1.07
N ASN A 153 11.71 1.70 -2.15
CA ASN A 153 12.55 2.48 -3.05
C ASN A 153 11.84 3.71 -3.61
N SER A 154 11.06 4.42 -2.80
CA SER A 154 10.35 5.60 -3.27
C SER A 154 10.52 6.78 -2.31
N GLN A 155 10.17 7.95 -2.77
CA GLN A 155 10.05 9.15 -1.93
C GLN A 155 8.73 9.19 -1.15
N ILE A 156 7.91 8.12 -1.27
CA ILE A 156 6.64 8.01 -0.58
C ILE A 156 6.88 7.82 0.91
N ARG A 157 6.18 8.61 1.71
CA ARG A 157 6.28 8.55 3.17
C ARG A 157 5.69 7.23 3.71
N PRO A 158 6.28 6.65 4.76
CA PRO A 158 5.69 5.52 5.47
C PRO A 158 4.28 5.83 5.97
N ILE A 159 3.43 4.82 5.96
CA ILE A 159 2.08 4.89 6.51
C ILE A 159 2.03 4.04 7.74
N GLU A 160 1.76 4.66 8.88
CA GLU A 160 1.66 3.99 10.17
C GLU A 160 0.26 4.23 10.75
N MET A 161 -0.30 3.20 11.40
CA MET A 161 -1.64 3.23 11.96
C MET A 161 -1.81 2.23 13.09
N GLY A 162 -2.79 2.46 13.97
CA GLY A 162 -3.12 1.59 15.09
C GLY A 162 -2.40 1.98 16.37
N TYR A 163 -2.18 0.99 17.23
CA TYR A 163 -1.63 1.20 18.57
C TYR A 163 -0.12 1.47 18.54
N ASP A 164 0.34 2.47 19.30
CA ASP A 164 1.77 2.79 19.43
C ASP A 164 2.42 1.91 20.51
N PHE A 165 3.07 0.83 20.07
CA PHE A 165 3.82 -0.07 20.94
C PHE A 165 5.14 0.51 21.48
N GLY A 166 5.56 1.70 21.03
CA GLY A 166 6.78 2.37 21.48
C GLY A 166 6.53 3.33 22.65
N ASN A 167 5.30 3.47 23.14
CA ASN A 167 4.96 4.41 24.20
C ASN A 167 5.24 3.78 25.58
N GLU A 168 6.30 4.22 26.24
CA GLU A 168 6.77 3.70 27.55
C GLU A 168 5.73 3.82 28.69
N ASN A 169 4.63 4.54 28.49
CA ASN A 169 3.62 4.75 29.52
C ASN A 169 2.53 3.65 29.56
N ASP A 170 2.51 2.76 28.60
CA ASP A 170 1.52 1.68 28.54
C ASP A 170 2.13 0.36 29.04
N ASN A 171 1.44 -0.29 29.98
CA ASN A 171 1.84 -1.55 30.61
C ASN A 171 1.75 -2.78 29.67
N VAL A 172 1.95 -2.62 28.37
CA VAL A 172 2.10 -3.76 27.47
C VAL A 172 3.50 -4.31 27.68
N ASN A 173 3.61 -5.51 28.20
CA ASN A 173 4.89 -6.20 28.32
C ASN A 173 5.49 -6.35 26.93
N ASP A 174 6.57 -5.64 26.63
CA ASP A 174 7.30 -5.73 25.34
C ASP A 174 7.67 -7.18 24.94
N ASN A 175 7.69 -8.08 25.89
CA ASN A 175 8.00 -9.50 25.69
C ASN A 175 6.86 -10.29 25.00
N ASN A 176 5.66 -9.72 24.88
CA ASN A 176 4.47 -10.40 24.34
C ASN A 176 3.96 -9.72 23.04
N ILE A 177 4.84 -9.08 22.28
CA ILE A 177 4.52 -8.48 21.01
C ILE A 177 5.03 -9.37 19.88
N VAL A 178 4.13 -9.76 18.99
CA VAL A 178 4.46 -10.50 17.76
C VAL A 178 4.47 -9.55 16.57
N THR A 179 5.47 -9.67 15.72
CA THR A 179 5.62 -8.87 14.50
C THR A 179 5.69 -9.78 13.29
N VAL A 180 4.79 -9.56 12.34
CA VAL A 180 4.80 -10.20 11.02
C VAL A 180 5.23 -9.17 9.98
N ASN A 181 6.19 -9.55 9.13
CA ASN A 181 6.66 -8.73 8.01
C ASN A 181 6.44 -9.49 6.70
N ARG A 182 5.89 -8.80 5.69
CA ARG A 182 5.64 -9.32 4.34
C ARG A 182 6.03 -8.27 3.30
N THR A 183 6.70 -8.69 2.25
CA THR A 183 6.95 -7.83 1.09
C THR A 183 5.80 -8.01 0.11
N VAL A 184 5.13 -6.93 -0.23
CA VAL A 184 3.98 -6.90 -1.14
C VAL A 184 4.10 -5.72 -2.09
N LYS A 185 3.28 -5.69 -3.14
CA LYS A 185 3.14 -4.53 -4.02
C LYS A 185 1.96 -3.68 -3.57
N CYS A 186 2.11 -2.35 -3.63
CA CYS A 186 1.02 -1.41 -3.40
C CYS A 186 0.76 -0.63 -4.67
N ASP A 187 -0.51 -0.52 -5.06
CA ASP A 187 -0.94 0.13 -6.30
C ASP A 187 -0.87 1.65 -6.24
N PHE A 188 -0.86 2.22 -5.04
CA PHE A 188 -0.99 3.67 -4.82
C PHE A 188 -2.12 4.25 -5.68
N TYR A 189 -1.84 5.26 -6.53
CA TYR A 189 -2.80 5.87 -7.44
C TYR A 189 -2.58 5.44 -8.90
N SER A 190 -1.94 4.28 -9.14
CA SER A 190 -1.67 3.77 -10.49
C SER A 190 -2.95 3.54 -11.31
N ASN A 191 -4.10 3.34 -10.64
CA ASN A 191 -5.41 3.22 -11.27
C ASN A 191 -5.94 4.52 -11.92
N PHE A 192 -5.35 5.69 -11.59
CA PHE A 192 -5.67 6.96 -12.23
C PHE A 192 -4.82 7.25 -13.46
N VAL A 193 -3.85 6.39 -13.78
CA VAL A 193 -2.98 6.54 -14.95
C VAL A 193 -3.75 6.19 -16.21
N VAL A 194 -3.91 7.18 -17.09
CA VAL A 194 -4.48 7.01 -18.44
C VAL A 194 -3.42 6.45 -19.39
N TYR A 195 -2.22 7.07 -19.37
CA TYR A 195 -1.06 6.62 -20.14
C TYR A 195 0.22 6.75 -19.36
N ASN A 196 1.07 5.72 -19.48
CA ASN A 196 2.43 5.72 -19.03
C ASN A 196 3.37 5.92 -20.23
N PHE A 197 4.17 6.99 -20.20
CA PHE A 197 5.10 7.33 -21.29
C PHE A 197 6.52 6.79 -21.07
N ASN A 198 6.72 5.87 -20.13
CA ASN A 198 8.02 5.26 -19.85
C ASN A 198 8.37 4.10 -20.80
N ASP A 199 7.50 3.77 -21.74
CA ASP A 199 7.58 2.56 -22.57
C ASP A 199 8.59 2.66 -23.73
N PHE A 200 9.58 3.56 -23.66
CA PHE A 200 10.68 3.55 -24.63
C PHE A 200 11.45 2.23 -24.65
N GLU A 201 11.49 1.49 -23.53
CA GLU A 201 12.13 0.18 -23.43
C GLU A 201 11.47 -0.91 -24.28
N LEU A 202 10.20 -0.77 -24.61
CA LEU A 202 9.44 -1.78 -25.38
C LEU A 202 9.81 -1.81 -26.86
N PHE A 203 10.56 -0.85 -27.34
CA PHE A 203 10.70 -0.63 -28.78
C PHE A 203 12.04 -1.08 -29.40
N GLY A 204 12.99 -1.61 -28.62
CA GLY A 204 14.23 -2.18 -29.14
C GLY A 204 15.01 -1.31 -30.14
N ASP A 205 16.09 -1.82 -30.72
CA ASP A 205 16.96 -1.09 -31.66
C ASP A 205 16.33 -0.75 -33.02
N ASP A 206 15.14 -1.32 -33.35
CA ASP A 206 14.40 -1.06 -34.59
C ASP A 206 13.43 0.15 -34.42
N TYR A 207 13.99 1.31 -34.11
CA TYR A 207 13.26 2.58 -34.04
C TYR A 207 12.81 3.06 -35.44
N ASN A 208 11.72 2.51 -35.93
CA ASN A 208 11.08 3.00 -37.11
C ASN A 208 10.19 4.21 -36.74
N LYS A 209 10.58 5.39 -37.23
CA LYS A 209 10.08 6.73 -36.87
C LYS A 209 8.56 6.90 -36.89
N ASP A 210 7.87 6.10 -37.70
CA ASP A 210 6.44 6.18 -37.94
C ASP A 210 5.59 5.44 -36.90
N LYS A 211 6.23 4.66 -36.00
CA LYS A 211 5.52 3.85 -35.00
C LYS A 211 5.21 4.59 -33.69
N PHE A 212 5.90 5.68 -33.42
CA PHE A 212 5.74 6.43 -32.15
C PHE A 212 4.69 7.52 -32.19
N CYS A 213 4.31 7.97 -33.38
CA CYS A 213 3.23 8.91 -33.60
C CYS A 213 2.14 8.22 -34.39
N ASN A 214 1.18 7.63 -33.68
CA ASN A 214 -0.03 7.14 -34.32
C ASN A 214 -1.09 8.23 -34.19
N HIS A 215 -1.04 9.19 -35.14
CA HIS A 215 -2.09 10.19 -35.26
C HIS A 215 -3.14 9.71 -36.21
N ASP A 216 -4.21 9.17 -35.72
CA ASP A 216 -5.43 8.98 -36.51
C ASP A 216 -6.14 10.31 -36.74
N THR A 217 -5.71 11.38 -36.09
CA THR A 217 -6.28 12.72 -36.11
C THR A 217 -5.28 13.71 -36.66
N ASN A 218 -5.62 14.36 -37.70
CA ASN A 218 -4.99 15.47 -38.38
C ASN A 218 -3.45 15.64 -38.20
N PRO A 219 -2.62 14.94 -39.00
CA PRO A 219 -1.18 14.88 -38.80
C PRO A 219 -0.42 16.17 -39.13
N ASN A 220 -1.11 17.26 -39.42
CA ASN A 220 -0.53 18.44 -40.03
C ASN A 220 -0.26 19.60 -39.06
N LEU A 221 -0.75 19.56 -37.82
CA LEU A 221 -0.57 20.65 -36.87
C LEU A 221 0.81 20.59 -36.22
N THR A 222 1.26 19.41 -35.79
CA THR A 222 2.59 19.26 -35.19
C THR A 222 3.58 18.67 -36.16
N ASN A 223 4.60 19.44 -36.53
CA ASN A 223 5.68 18.95 -37.42
C ASN A 223 6.72 18.17 -36.62
N HIS A 224 6.76 16.84 -36.83
CA HIS A 224 7.76 15.94 -36.27
C HIS A 224 9.06 15.96 -37.07
N SER A 225 9.76 17.10 -37.06
CA SER A 225 11.09 17.17 -37.69
C SER A 225 12.08 16.25 -36.99
N ASN A 226 12.70 15.35 -37.74
CA ASN A 226 13.69 14.46 -37.19
C ASN A 226 15.10 15.00 -37.49
N ASP A 227 15.75 15.52 -36.48
CA ASP A 227 17.14 15.97 -36.54
C ASP A 227 18.15 14.86 -36.25
N GLY A 228 17.67 13.62 -36.05
CA GLY A 228 18.49 12.46 -35.68
C GLY A 228 18.98 12.44 -34.24
N ARG A 229 18.74 13.51 -33.44
CA ARG A 229 19.19 13.66 -32.06
C ARG A 229 18.09 13.47 -31.03
N SER A 230 16.85 13.60 -31.44
CA SER A 230 15.68 13.46 -30.59
C SER A 230 14.73 12.40 -31.11
N LEU A 231 13.86 11.93 -30.22
CA LEU A 231 12.77 11.00 -30.48
C LEU A 231 11.46 11.70 -30.18
N TRP A 232 10.44 11.41 -30.97
CA TRP A 232 9.08 11.84 -30.71
C TRP A 232 8.30 10.68 -30.10
N LEU A 233 7.65 10.94 -28.97
CA LEU A 233 6.70 10.04 -28.32
C LEU A 233 5.33 10.70 -28.30
N CYS A 234 4.34 10.07 -28.92
CA CYS A 234 3.02 10.64 -29.04
C CYS A 234 1.96 9.61 -28.61
N LYS A 235 0.95 10.09 -27.90
CA LYS A 235 -0.23 9.31 -27.53
C LYS A 235 -1.47 10.14 -27.72
N SER A 236 -2.52 9.53 -28.28
CA SER A 236 -3.82 10.14 -28.42
C SER A 236 -4.77 9.59 -27.38
N PHE A 237 -5.62 10.45 -26.82
CA PHE A 237 -6.65 10.09 -25.86
C PHE A 237 -7.92 10.90 -26.12
N ARG A 238 -9.06 10.33 -25.78
CA ARG A 238 -10.35 11.00 -25.93
C ARG A 238 -10.81 11.51 -24.58
N VAL A 239 -11.32 12.73 -24.56
CA VAL A 239 -11.95 13.32 -23.38
C VAL A 239 -13.39 13.67 -23.74
N TYR A 240 -14.30 13.28 -22.89
CA TYR A 240 -15.70 13.67 -22.94
C TYR A 240 -15.94 14.88 -22.06
N ARG A 241 -16.82 15.79 -22.46
CA ARG A 241 -17.17 16.96 -21.66
C ARG A 241 -17.65 16.57 -20.26
N GLU A 242 -18.47 15.52 -20.17
CA GLU A 242 -18.97 15.00 -18.90
C GLU A 242 -17.82 14.51 -17.98
N SER A 243 -16.75 13.95 -18.57
CA SER A 243 -15.58 13.55 -17.79
C SER A 243 -14.88 14.71 -17.10
N LEU A 244 -14.91 15.92 -17.71
CA LEU A 244 -14.33 17.12 -17.09
C LEU A 244 -15.13 17.63 -15.89
N ASP A 245 -16.38 17.19 -15.69
CA ASP A 245 -17.15 17.51 -14.51
C ASP A 245 -16.74 16.64 -13.32
N GLU A 246 -16.21 15.43 -13.58
CA GLU A 246 -15.86 14.42 -12.58
C GLU A 246 -14.35 14.35 -12.32
N TYR A 247 -13.51 14.58 -13.32
CA TYR A 247 -12.06 14.37 -13.28
C TYR A 247 -11.28 15.64 -13.63
N ASN A 248 -10.07 15.74 -13.05
CA ASN A 248 -9.03 16.65 -13.46
C ASN A 248 -7.90 15.86 -14.13
N TYR A 249 -7.35 16.40 -15.22
CA TYR A 249 -6.31 15.78 -16.04
C TYR A 249 -4.97 16.49 -15.81
N TYR A 250 -3.93 15.70 -15.52
CA TYR A 250 -2.59 16.20 -15.30
C TYR A 250 -1.54 15.39 -16.03
N LEU A 251 -0.45 16.06 -16.44
CA LEU A 251 0.81 15.36 -16.70
C LEU A 251 1.66 15.41 -15.45
N ILE A 252 2.07 14.26 -14.99
CA ILE A 252 2.93 14.10 -13.82
C ILE A 252 4.30 13.62 -14.28
N ASN A 253 5.33 14.39 -13.98
CA ASN A 253 6.70 14.16 -14.43
C ASN A 253 7.59 13.76 -13.25
N ASP A 254 8.48 12.81 -13.48
CA ASP A 254 9.56 12.51 -12.56
C ASP A 254 10.56 13.69 -12.52
N GLU A 255 11.25 13.88 -11.40
CA GLU A 255 12.23 14.95 -11.23
C GLU A 255 13.37 14.88 -12.28
N SER A 256 13.73 13.68 -12.76
CA SER A 256 14.74 13.47 -13.81
C SER A 256 14.40 14.16 -15.13
N VAL A 257 13.10 14.37 -15.39
CA VAL A 257 12.61 14.99 -16.63
C VAL A 257 12.82 16.51 -16.67
N LYS A 258 12.80 17.20 -15.52
CA LYS A 258 12.90 18.67 -15.44
C LYS A 258 14.10 19.28 -16.17
N ASN A 259 15.22 18.57 -16.20
CA ASN A 259 16.45 19.07 -16.80
C ASN A 259 16.83 18.32 -18.10
N SER A 260 15.90 17.55 -18.63
CA SER A 260 16.15 16.70 -19.83
C SER A 260 16.21 17.52 -21.15
N GLY A 261 15.70 18.74 -21.12
CA GLY A 261 15.50 19.54 -22.34
C GLY A 261 14.34 19.03 -23.22
N THR A 262 13.55 18.11 -22.69
CA THR A 262 12.32 17.63 -23.34
C THR A 262 11.32 18.76 -23.46
N TYR A 263 10.69 18.89 -24.59
CA TYR A 263 9.53 19.77 -24.74
C TYR A 263 8.30 18.94 -25.14
N TRP A 264 7.13 19.47 -24.84
CA TRP A 264 5.86 18.85 -25.10
C TRP A 264 4.89 19.77 -25.82
N ILE A 265 3.93 19.18 -26.50
CA ILE A 265 2.85 19.86 -27.22
C ILE A 265 1.56 19.09 -26.96
N LEU A 266 0.51 19.77 -26.59
CA LEU A 266 -0.85 19.23 -26.59
C LEU A 266 -1.56 19.72 -27.84
N GLU A 267 -2.14 18.82 -28.59
CA GLU A 267 -2.81 19.06 -29.87
C GLU A 267 -4.25 18.53 -29.80
N SER A 268 -5.22 19.31 -30.26
CA SER A 268 -6.56 18.88 -30.58
C SER A 268 -6.79 18.92 -32.09
N LEU A 269 -7.98 18.55 -32.54
CA LEU A 269 -8.32 18.57 -33.98
C LEU A 269 -8.10 19.95 -34.63
N ASN A 270 -8.30 21.02 -33.87
CA ASN A 270 -8.36 22.38 -34.39
C ASN A 270 -7.24 23.30 -33.91
N ARG A 271 -6.52 22.92 -32.87
CA ARG A 271 -5.46 23.77 -32.30
C ARG A 271 -4.34 22.98 -31.64
N THR A 272 -3.22 23.68 -31.44
CA THR A 272 -2.10 23.20 -30.64
C THR A 272 -1.88 24.15 -29.47
N SER A 273 -1.30 23.66 -28.35
CA SER A 273 -0.73 24.53 -27.34
C SER A 273 0.31 25.43 -28.04
N GLU A 274 0.19 26.74 -27.90
CA GLU A 274 0.83 27.76 -28.76
C GLU A 274 2.35 27.75 -28.73
N ASN A 275 2.97 27.10 -27.75
CA ASN A 275 4.41 27.06 -27.61
C ASN A 275 4.88 25.67 -27.27
N LYS A 276 5.97 25.25 -27.92
CA LYS A 276 6.77 24.13 -27.47
C LYS A 276 7.24 24.42 -26.05
N GLU A 277 6.51 23.92 -25.07
CA GLU A 277 6.84 24.17 -23.69
C GLU A 277 7.90 23.17 -23.23
N ILE A 278 8.92 23.67 -22.55
CA ILE A 278 9.92 22.82 -21.92
C ILE A 278 9.27 22.16 -20.71
N LEU A 279 9.45 20.85 -20.61
CA LEU A 279 8.95 20.04 -19.51
C LEU A 279 9.83 20.30 -18.26
N ASN A 280 9.51 21.36 -17.51
CA ASN A 280 10.27 21.83 -16.35
C ASN A 280 9.49 21.79 -15.03
N GLN A 281 8.22 21.37 -15.08
CA GLN A 281 7.34 21.26 -13.92
C GLN A 281 7.08 19.78 -13.62
N GLU A 282 6.92 19.45 -12.34
CA GLU A 282 6.52 18.10 -11.93
C GLU A 282 5.07 17.82 -12.28
N VAL A 283 4.21 18.83 -12.15
CA VAL A 283 2.77 18.72 -12.40
C VAL A 283 2.37 19.78 -13.41
N ILE A 284 1.72 19.35 -14.49
CA ILE A 284 1.16 20.23 -15.51
C ILE A 284 -0.35 20.03 -15.55
N ASP A 285 -1.09 21.08 -15.28
CA ASP A 285 -2.55 21.07 -15.37
C ASP A 285 -3.00 21.21 -16.83
N LEU A 286 -3.71 20.19 -17.33
CA LEU A 286 -4.25 20.18 -18.69
C LEU A 286 -5.68 20.74 -18.78
N ASN A 287 -6.37 20.87 -17.64
CA ASN A 287 -7.80 21.22 -17.63
C ASN A 287 -8.14 22.53 -18.33
N PRO A 288 -7.34 23.61 -18.19
CA PRO A 288 -7.64 24.86 -18.89
C PRO A 288 -7.70 24.70 -20.42
N PHE A 289 -6.78 23.91 -21.00
CA PHE A 289 -6.75 23.62 -22.43
C PHE A 289 -7.95 22.76 -22.86
N LEU A 290 -8.23 21.69 -22.09
CA LEU A 290 -9.31 20.75 -22.39
C LEU A 290 -10.69 21.43 -22.29
N MET A 291 -10.91 22.28 -21.27
CA MET A 291 -12.18 22.99 -21.08
C MET A 291 -12.49 23.95 -22.21
N GLU A 292 -11.48 24.68 -22.70
CA GLU A 292 -11.67 25.63 -23.78
C GLU A 292 -12.10 24.97 -25.09
N ASP A 293 -11.50 23.83 -25.42
CA ASP A 293 -11.86 23.07 -26.63
C ASP A 293 -13.24 22.40 -26.53
N LEU A 294 -13.58 21.88 -25.36
CA LEU A 294 -14.85 21.21 -25.12
C LEU A 294 -16.02 22.14 -24.80
N GLU A 295 -15.81 23.47 -24.82
CA GLU A 295 -16.89 24.43 -24.58
C GLU A 295 -18.08 24.22 -25.52
N ASN A 296 -17.80 23.89 -26.77
CA ASN A 296 -18.80 23.71 -27.84
C ASN A 296 -18.88 22.28 -28.41
N SER A 297 -18.19 21.31 -27.82
CA SER A 297 -18.16 19.92 -28.26
C SER A 297 -18.54 18.98 -27.13
N SER A 298 -19.12 17.81 -27.46
CA SER A 298 -19.42 16.76 -26.48
C SER A 298 -18.19 15.93 -26.15
N ASP A 299 -17.25 15.81 -27.06
CA ASP A 299 -16.00 15.06 -26.92
C ASP A 299 -14.96 15.58 -27.91
N GLU A 300 -13.69 15.36 -27.60
CA GLU A 300 -12.56 15.72 -28.45
C GLU A 300 -11.45 14.68 -28.30
N ILE A 301 -10.67 14.49 -29.38
CA ILE A 301 -9.46 13.66 -29.35
C ILE A 301 -8.26 14.58 -29.25
N TYR A 302 -7.45 14.34 -28.21
CA TYR A 302 -6.21 15.05 -27.96
C TYR A 302 -5.03 14.16 -28.26
N SER A 303 -3.94 14.77 -28.73
CA SER A 303 -2.65 14.12 -28.87
C SER A 303 -1.59 14.84 -28.04
N ILE A 304 -0.87 14.14 -27.20
CA ILE A 304 0.29 14.64 -26.51
C ILE A 304 1.55 14.17 -27.24
N HIS A 305 2.42 15.13 -27.52
CA HIS A 305 3.69 14.90 -28.21
C HIS A 305 4.83 15.31 -27.31
N PHE A 306 5.77 14.40 -27.07
CA PHE A 306 7.05 14.70 -26.40
C PHE A 306 8.18 14.60 -27.40
N ASN A 307 9.06 15.60 -27.39
CA ASN A 307 10.35 15.51 -28.09
C ASN A 307 11.45 15.30 -27.07
N VAL A 308 11.98 14.10 -27.01
CA VAL A 308 12.94 13.66 -26.01
C VAL A 308 14.30 13.44 -26.67
N ALA A 309 15.36 13.97 -26.08
CA ALA A 309 16.71 13.70 -26.55
C ALA A 309 17.04 12.20 -26.42
N LYS A 310 17.63 11.59 -27.48
CA LYS A 310 17.90 10.14 -27.52
C LYS A 310 18.70 9.61 -26.33
N ASN A 311 19.66 10.38 -25.85
CA ASN A 311 20.48 10.04 -24.71
C ASN A 311 19.77 10.21 -23.34
N ARG A 312 18.50 10.63 -23.35
CA ARG A 312 17.66 10.82 -22.17
C ARG A 312 16.36 10.01 -22.25
N ALA A 313 16.20 9.22 -23.31
CA ALA A 313 14.99 8.44 -23.52
C ALA A 313 14.72 7.45 -22.37
N ASP A 314 15.77 6.79 -21.86
CA ASP A 314 15.69 5.81 -20.78
C ASP A 314 15.36 6.48 -19.41
N ASP A 315 15.69 7.77 -19.27
CA ASP A 315 15.40 8.55 -18.07
C ASP A 315 14.02 9.27 -18.15
N PHE A 316 13.35 9.19 -19.31
CA PHE A 316 12.07 9.87 -19.51
C PHE A 316 10.94 9.14 -18.79
N LYS A 317 10.36 9.80 -17.79
CA LYS A 317 9.32 9.25 -16.92
C LYS A 317 8.21 10.26 -16.75
N THR A 318 7.11 10.04 -17.45
CA THR A 318 5.93 10.90 -17.44
C THR A 318 4.68 10.04 -17.51
N VAL A 319 3.65 10.42 -16.77
CA VAL A 319 2.33 9.80 -16.84
C VAL A 319 1.24 10.84 -17.08
N LEU A 320 0.24 10.48 -17.88
CA LEU A 320 -1.01 11.20 -17.98
C LEU A 320 -1.98 10.58 -16.99
N VAL A 321 -2.57 11.38 -16.13
CA VAL A 321 -3.50 10.91 -15.08
C VAL A 321 -4.85 11.62 -15.20
N ALA A 322 -5.92 10.91 -14.83
CA ALA A 322 -7.25 11.45 -14.64
C ALA A 322 -7.66 11.24 -13.17
N ILE A 323 -7.67 12.31 -12.39
CA ILE A 323 -7.89 12.25 -10.94
C ILE A 323 -9.30 12.74 -10.65
N PRO A 324 -10.12 11.98 -9.86
CA PRO A 324 -11.42 12.46 -9.41
C PRO A 324 -11.31 13.81 -8.70
N LYS A 325 -12.17 14.76 -9.02
CA LYS A 325 -12.12 16.14 -8.44
C LYS A 325 -12.18 16.16 -6.93
N ASN A 326 -12.95 15.25 -6.34
CA ASN A 326 -13.06 15.13 -4.87
C ASN A 326 -11.79 14.63 -4.19
N MET A 327 -10.83 14.09 -4.93
CA MET A 327 -9.53 13.64 -4.42
C MET A 327 -8.39 14.62 -4.71
N THR A 328 -8.53 15.47 -5.70
CA THR A 328 -7.46 16.37 -6.15
C THR A 328 -6.92 17.25 -5.03
N ASP A 329 -7.80 17.89 -4.26
CA ASP A 329 -7.40 18.78 -3.16
C ASP A 329 -6.68 18.01 -2.04
N VAL A 330 -7.07 16.75 -1.81
CA VAL A 330 -6.44 15.87 -0.81
C VAL A 330 -5.02 15.49 -1.25
N LEU A 331 -4.85 15.09 -2.53
CA LEU A 331 -3.53 14.74 -3.06
C LEU A 331 -2.58 15.94 -3.02
N ILE A 332 -3.07 17.12 -3.37
CA ILE A 332 -2.27 18.37 -3.30
C ILE A 332 -1.89 18.69 -1.85
N SER A 333 -2.84 18.63 -0.92
CA SER A 333 -2.59 18.95 0.49
C SER A 333 -1.64 17.98 1.18
N ASN A 334 -1.62 16.72 0.76
CA ASN A 334 -0.75 15.67 1.30
C ASN A 334 0.62 15.59 0.58
N ASP A 335 0.85 16.39 -0.46
CA ASP A 335 2.05 16.30 -1.32
C ASP A 335 2.18 14.93 -2.02
N GLU A 336 1.03 14.35 -2.38
CA GLU A 336 0.92 13.05 -3.05
C GLU A 336 0.78 13.17 -4.57
N LEU A 337 0.66 14.40 -5.11
CA LEU A 337 0.58 14.67 -6.53
C LEU A 337 1.99 14.68 -7.16
N ASN A 338 2.66 13.54 -7.12
CA ASN A 338 4.01 13.33 -7.67
C ASN A 338 4.11 11.97 -8.36
N TYR A 339 5.10 11.82 -9.24
CA TYR A 339 5.25 10.67 -10.11
C TYR A 339 5.26 9.31 -9.38
N ASP A 340 5.90 9.24 -8.21
CA ASP A 340 6.02 8.00 -7.47
C ASP A 340 4.68 7.46 -6.93
N HIS A 341 3.72 8.33 -6.65
CA HIS A 341 2.39 7.91 -6.23
C HIS A 341 1.52 7.33 -7.35
N PHE A 342 1.90 7.48 -8.62
CA PHE A 342 1.14 6.97 -9.77
C PHE A 342 1.71 5.70 -10.38
N LYS A 343 2.41 4.91 -9.60
CA LYS A 343 2.93 3.60 -10.02
C LYS A 343 2.91 2.59 -8.87
N VAL A 344 2.97 1.32 -9.24
CA VAL A 344 3.05 0.22 -8.28
C VAL A 344 4.45 0.15 -7.68
N HIS A 345 4.55 0.02 -6.36
CA HIS A 345 5.82 -0.14 -5.64
C HIS A 345 5.82 -1.36 -4.74
N ASP A 346 7.00 -1.96 -4.61
CA ASP A 346 7.26 -2.93 -3.56
C ASP A 346 7.30 -2.21 -2.20
N VAL A 347 6.58 -2.76 -1.23
CA VAL A 347 6.48 -2.22 0.12
C VAL A 347 6.65 -3.33 1.15
N ASN A 348 7.18 -2.99 2.32
CA ASN A 348 7.13 -3.87 3.48
C ASN A 348 5.84 -3.58 4.28
N PHE A 349 4.97 -4.57 4.32
CA PHE A 349 3.81 -4.60 5.21
C PHE A 349 4.25 -5.17 6.55
N ILE A 350 4.01 -4.44 7.63
CA ILE A 350 4.32 -4.87 8.99
C ILE A 350 3.04 -4.85 9.83
N LEU A 351 2.70 -5.99 10.42
CA LEU A 351 1.63 -6.13 11.39
C LEU A 351 2.25 -6.48 12.75
N LYS A 352 1.94 -5.70 13.78
CA LYS A 352 2.30 -5.98 15.17
C LYS A 352 1.03 -6.22 15.97
N ILE A 353 1.03 -7.26 16.79
CA ILE A 353 -0.06 -7.54 17.72
C ILE A 353 0.48 -7.91 19.09
N GLY A 354 -0.28 -7.57 20.12
CA GLY A 354 0.00 -7.91 21.52
C GLY A 354 -1.29 -8.04 22.31
N TYR A 355 -1.27 -8.81 23.39
CA TYR A 355 -2.42 -8.88 24.29
C TYR A 355 -2.69 -7.53 24.97
N LYS A 356 -3.99 -7.28 25.27
CA LYS A 356 -4.43 -6.08 26.01
C LYS A 356 -4.01 -6.15 27.46
#